data_cfc72446536a9726ecb2e1a10f7bfe9d
#
_entry.id   cfc72446536a9726ecb2e1a10f7bfe9d
#
_cell.length_a   1.000
_cell.length_b   1.000
_cell.length_c   1.000
_cell.angle_alpha   90.00
_cell.angle_beta   90.00
_cell.angle_gamma   90.00
#
_symmetry.space_group_name_H-M   'P 1'
#
loop_
_entity.id
_entity.type
_entity.pdbx_description
1 polymer ?
#
loop_
_entity_poly.entity_id
_entity_poly.type
_entity_poly.pdbx_seq_one_letter_code
_entity_poly.pdbx_strand_id
1 'polypeptide(L)' 'MATRSHPESARIIREARQAAGLTQLELAEKLDVTIGTIGYYERGAGQPKTDNLFALCNILHIRPADLLRADT' A
#
# COMPACT_ATOMS: atom_id res chain seq x y z
N MET A 1 -24.33 5.76 -6.36
CA MET A 1 -23.21 6.65 -6.13
C MET A 1 -21.89 5.86 -6.12
N ALA A 2 -20.97 6.21 -6.96
CA ALA A 2 -19.70 5.51 -6.99
C ALA A 2 -18.83 5.92 -5.80
N THR A 3 -18.29 4.95 -5.11
CA THR A 3 -17.31 5.17 -4.07
C THR A 3 -15.92 5.19 -4.73
N ARG A 4 -15.10 6.15 -4.36
CA ARG A 4 -13.73 6.13 -4.81
C ARG A 4 -13.04 4.86 -4.37
N SER A 5 -12.32 4.24 -5.28
CA SER A 5 -11.55 3.06 -4.97
C SER A 5 -10.21 3.13 -5.67
N HIS A 6 -9.25 2.36 -5.15
CA HIS A 6 -7.89 2.34 -5.66
C HIS A 6 -7.45 0.89 -5.88
N PRO A 7 -8.13 0.18 -6.82
CA PRO A 7 -7.89 -1.26 -6.97
C PRO A 7 -6.49 -1.59 -7.46
N GLU A 8 -5.92 -0.74 -8.30
CA GLU A 8 -4.59 -1.03 -8.84
C GLU A 8 -3.51 -0.81 -7.80
N SER A 9 -3.57 0.29 -7.05
CA SER A 9 -2.58 0.49 -6.00
C SER A 9 -2.74 -0.54 -4.88
N ALA A 10 -3.97 -0.95 -4.57
CA ALA A 10 -4.20 -2.03 -3.61
C ALA A 10 -3.51 -3.32 -4.05
N ARG A 11 -3.67 -3.68 -5.33
CA ARG A 11 -3.06 -4.88 -5.88
C ARG A 11 -1.53 -4.79 -5.84
N ILE A 12 -0.97 -3.66 -6.24
CA ILE A 12 0.48 -3.46 -6.24
C ILE A 12 1.04 -3.63 -4.83
N ILE A 13 0.41 -3.02 -3.84
CA ILE A 13 0.88 -3.10 -2.45
C ILE A 13 0.79 -4.53 -1.94
N ARG A 14 -0.35 -5.20 -2.16
CA ARG A 14 -0.54 -6.56 -1.69
C ARG A 14 0.46 -7.52 -2.32
N GLU A 15 0.62 -7.45 -3.63
CA GLU A 15 1.53 -8.35 -4.33
C GLU A 15 2.97 -8.11 -3.94
N ALA A 16 3.37 -6.85 -3.78
CA ALA A 16 4.73 -6.53 -3.36
C ALA A 16 4.99 -7.00 -1.93
N ARG A 17 3.98 -6.86 -1.06
CA ARG A 17 4.11 -7.36 0.32
C ARG A 17 4.31 -8.87 0.31
N GLN A 18 3.51 -9.58 -0.46
CA GLN A 18 3.61 -11.04 -0.54
C GLN A 18 4.94 -11.48 -1.15
N ALA A 19 5.39 -10.77 -2.17
CA ALA A 19 6.69 -11.04 -2.79
C ALA A 19 7.84 -10.80 -1.81
N ALA A 20 7.69 -9.87 -0.89
CA ALA A 20 8.68 -9.61 0.14
C ALA A 20 8.60 -10.61 1.31
N GLY A 21 7.62 -11.51 1.30
CA GLY A 21 7.44 -12.50 2.36
C GLY A 21 6.91 -11.94 3.66
N LEU A 22 6.20 -10.80 3.59
CA LEU A 22 5.71 -10.13 4.79
C LEU A 22 4.23 -10.38 5.01
N THR A 23 3.84 -10.56 6.27
CA THR A 23 2.43 -10.52 6.64
C THR A 23 1.99 -9.06 6.72
N GLN A 24 0.67 -8.85 6.77
CA GLN A 24 0.14 -7.50 6.98
C GLN A 24 0.64 -6.90 8.28
N LEU A 25 0.70 -7.69 9.33
CA LEU A 25 1.20 -7.20 10.62
C LEU A 25 2.66 -6.81 10.53
N GLU A 26 3.49 -7.64 9.88
CA GLU A 26 4.90 -7.32 9.73
C GLU A 26 5.11 -6.03 8.94
N LEU A 27 4.34 -5.84 7.87
CA LEU A 27 4.44 -4.61 7.10
C LEU A 27 3.99 -3.41 7.93
N ALA A 28 2.91 -3.57 8.69
CA ALA A 28 2.41 -2.51 9.56
C ALA A 28 3.50 -2.09 10.58
N GLU A 29 4.18 -3.07 11.15
CA GLU A 29 5.25 -2.79 12.10
C GLU A 29 6.40 -2.05 11.46
N LYS A 30 6.79 -2.46 10.25
CA LYS A 30 7.89 -1.80 9.52
C LYS A 30 7.53 -0.37 9.13
N LEU A 31 6.26 -0.14 8.81
CA LEU A 31 5.79 1.18 8.39
C LEU A 31 5.37 2.05 9.59
N ASP A 32 5.33 1.47 10.77
CA ASP A 32 4.91 2.15 12.00
C ASP A 32 3.46 2.64 11.92
N VAL A 33 2.60 1.76 11.46
CA VAL A 33 1.15 2.02 11.38
C VAL A 33 0.42 0.81 11.96
N THR A 34 -0.91 0.92 12.06
CA THR A 34 -1.71 -0.22 12.52
C THR A 34 -1.94 -1.21 11.38
N ILE A 35 -2.23 -2.46 11.74
CA ILE A 35 -2.58 -3.48 10.73
C ILE A 35 -3.83 -3.04 9.95
N GLY A 36 -4.76 -2.36 10.61
CA GLY A 36 -5.95 -1.83 9.95
C GLY A 36 -5.61 -0.85 8.83
N THR A 37 -4.54 -0.08 8.99
CA THR A 37 -4.08 0.84 7.95
C THR A 37 -3.60 0.06 6.72
N ILE A 38 -2.87 -1.03 6.93
CA ILE A 38 -2.42 -1.87 5.80
C ILE A 38 -3.65 -2.48 5.11
N GLY A 39 -4.60 -3.00 5.87
CA GLY A 39 -5.83 -3.52 5.30
C GLY A 39 -6.59 -2.47 4.49
N TYR A 40 -6.64 -1.25 4.98
CA TYR A 40 -7.27 -0.12 4.29
C TYR A 40 -6.62 0.10 2.92
N TYR A 41 -5.29 0.11 2.86
CA TYR A 41 -4.58 0.25 1.59
C TYR A 41 -4.85 -0.96 0.67
N GLU A 42 -4.83 -2.17 1.21
CA GLU A 42 -4.94 -3.39 0.40
C GLU A 42 -6.37 -3.68 -0.05
N ARG A 43 -7.38 -3.04 0.57
CA ARG A 43 -8.75 -3.11 0.08
C ARG A 43 -9.04 -2.06 -0.99
N GLY A 44 -8.10 -1.15 -1.23
CA GLY A 44 -8.31 -0.06 -2.17
C GLY A 44 -9.23 1.02 -1.62
N ALA A 45 -9.41 1.07 -0.30
CA ALA A 45 -10.26 2.08 0.33
C ALA A 45 -9.61 3.46 0.32
N GLY A 46 -8.29 3.50 0.23
CA GLY A 46 -7.55 4.74 0.13
C GLY A 46 -6.09 4.46 -0.17
N GLN A 47 -5.34 5.50 -0.45
CA GLN A 47 -3.92 5.40 -0.76
C GLN A 47 -3.09 5.98 0.39
N PRO A 48 -1.83 5.51 0.55
CA PRO A 48 -0.93 6.12 1.52
C PRO A 48 -0.70 7.59 1.19
N LYS A 49 -0.60 8.40 2.22
CA LYS A 49 -0.19 9.80 2.07
C LYS A 49 1.32 9.85 1.85
N THR A 50 1.82 11.03 1.46
CA THR A 50 3.18 11.19 0.96
C THR A 50 4.24 10.52 1.81
N ASP A 51 4.25 10.77 3.12
CA ASP A 51 5.30 10.21 3.98
C ASP A 51 5.22 8.68 4.03
N ASN A 52 4.02 8.15 4.20
CA ASN A 52 3.83 6.71 4.24
C ASN A 52 4.03 6.09 2.86
N LEU A 53 3.69 6.81 1.80
CA LEU A 53 3.88 6.33 0.45
C LEU A 53 5.37 6.07 0.16
N PHE A 54 6.23 7.03 0.47
CA PHE A 54 7.66 6.85 0.22
C PHE A 54 8.27 5.78 1.12
N ALA A 55 7.86 5.75 2.40
CA ALA A 55 8.34 4.72 3.32
C ALA A 55 7.92 3.33 2.87
N LEU A 56 6.66 3.19 2.45
CA LEU A 56 6.13 1.92 1.96
C LEU A 56 6.86 1.46 0.70
N CYS A 57 7.08 2.38 -0.23
CA CYS A 57 7.79 2.06 -1.46
C CYS A 57 9.22 1.61 -1.17
N ASN A 58 9.87 2.24 -0.20
CA ASN A 58 11.21 1.86 0.20
C ASN A 58 11.24 0.46 0.81
N ILE A 59 10.28 0.16 1.69
CA ILE A 59 10.20 -1.16 2.35
C ILE A 59 9.92 -2.26 1.33
N LEU A 60 9.03 -1.99 0.38
CA LEU A 60 8.56 -3.00 -0.57
C LEU A 60 9.33 -2.99 -1.90
N HIS A 61 10.29 -2.08 -2.06
CA HIS A 61 11.06 -1.94 -3.29
C HIS A 61 10.17 -1.66 -4.50
N ILE A 62 9.17 -0.79 -4.30
CA ILE A 62 8.30 -0.31 -5.37
C ILE A 62 8.73 1.11 -5.71
N ARG A 63 8.68 1.49 -6.98
CA ARG A 63 8.93 2.87 -7.36
C ARG A 63 7.70 3.71 -6.99
N PRO A 64 7.90 4.86 -6.33
CA PRO A 64 6.76 5.73 -6.00
C PRO A 64 5.90 6.08 -7.22
N ALA A 65 6.53 6.25 -8.39
CA ALA A 65 5.78 6.56 -9.62
C ALA A 65 4.76 5.48 -9.97
N ASP A 66 5.06 4.21 -9.67
CA ASP A 66 4.13 3.12 -9.98
C ASP A 66 2.86 3.22 -9.13
N LEU A 67 2.98 3.61 -7.87
CA LEU A 67 1.81 3.82 -7.03
C LEU A 67 1.10 5.13 -7.38
N LEU A 68 1.84 6.19 -7.64
CA LEU A 68 1.25 7.49 -7.94
C LEU A 68 0.44 7.47 -9.24
N ARG A 69 0.84 6.63 -10.20
CA ARG A 69 0.13 6.52 -11.47
C ARG A 69 -0.94 5.44 -11.46
N ALA A 70 -0.94 4.58 -10.45
CA ALA A 70 -1.98 3.57 -10.32
C ALA A 70 -3.32 4.26 -10.12
N ASP A 71 -4.36 3.75 -10.74
CA ASP A 71 -5.73 4.26 -10.59
C ASP A 71 -5.95 5.68 -11.13
N THR A 72 -5.11 6.14 -12.04
CA THR A 72 -5.34 7.43 -12.71
C THR A 72 -5.96 7.27 -14.07
#